data_a625e9688c4142c167dc46c968dd3c99
#
_entry.id   a625e9688c4142c167dc46c968dd3c99
#
_cell.length_a   1.000
_cell.length_b   1.000
_cell.length_c   1.000
_cell.angle_alpha   90.00
_cell.angle_beta   90.00
_cell.angle_gamma   90.00
#
_symmetry.space_group_name_H-M   'P 1'
#
loop_
_entity.id
_entity.type
_entity.pdbx_description
1 polymer ?
#
loop_
_entity_poly.entity_id
_entity_poly.type
_entity_poly.pdbx_seq_one_letter_code
_entity_poly.pdbx_strand_id
1 'polypeptide(L)'
;MTSGLRERRKQEARQAISDVAMAMFAAEGFDEVTISQIADAAGVSKMTVTNYFPRKEDLVFDRAEAIIRSLSDAVSARPSGESLLAATRRDYAERIAAGDATVGVPTPAFARMVLNSHVLTGRSLEIADLREQALGDAIAAETGVDDPQQRIVAAQLASVHRVLFAEGARRVLAGRPREEIRQVLAEAARRAFDRLEPSLGGYGVKD
;
A
#
# COMPACT_ATOMS: atom_id res chain seq x y z
N MET A 1 12.70 -7.99 28.25
CA MET A 1 13.73 -7.77 27.21
C MET A 1 13.84 -8.88 26.14
N THR A 2 13.27 -10.09 26.32
CA THR A 2 13.31 -11.21 25.36
C THR A 2 12.32 -11.11 24.19
N SER A 3 11.21 -10.36 24.32
CA SER A 3 10.18 -10.20 23.30
C SER A 3 10.70 -9.49 22.04
N GLY A 4 11.47 -8.41 22.19
CA GLY A 4 11.98 -7.64 21.06
C GLY A 4 13.01 -8.37 20.19
N LEU A 5 13.84 -9.24 20.81
CA LEU A 5 14.83 -10.02 20.04
C LEU A 5 14.15 -11.11 19.20
N ARG A 6 13.08 -11.72 19.72
CA ARG A 6 12.30 -12.73 19.00
C ARG A 6 11.55 -12.12 17.83
N GLU A 7 10.94 -10.98 18.03
CA GLU A 7 10.23 -10.26 16.96
C GLU A 7 11.19 -9.79 15.85
N ARG A 8 12.34 -9.25 16.26
CA ARG A 8 13.38 -8.86 15.29
C ARG A 8 13.87 -10.03 14.45
N ARG A 9 14.17 -11.19 15.05
CA ARG A 9 14.55 -12.41 14.31
C ARG A 9 13.46 -12.90 13.38
N LYS A 10 12.20 -12.81 13.80
CA LYS A 10 11.05 -13.15 12.96
C LYS A 10 10.98 -12.23 11.74
N GLN A 11 11.18 -10.93 11.93
CA GLN A 11 11.19 -9.95 10.82
C GLN A 11 12.39 -10.16 9.88
N GLU A 12 13.58 -10.45 10.43
CA GLU A 12 14.76 -10.76 9.63
C GLU A 12 14.55 -12.02 8.76
N ALA A 13 13.97 -13.08 9.33
CA ALA A 13 13.66 -14.31 8.59
C ALA A 13 12.59 -14.06 7.51
N ARG A 14 11.54 -13.30 7.82
CA ARG A 14 10.51 -12.89 6.87
C ARG A 14 11.12 -12.15 5.68
N GLN A 15 11.97 -11.17 5.95
CA GLN A 15 12.63 -10.38 4.91
C GLN A 15 13.54 -11.25 4.04
N ALA A 16 14.35 -12.12 4.62
CA ALA A 16 15.22 -13.01 3.86
C ALA A 16 14.44 -13.91 2.89
N ILE A 17 13.30 -14.45 3.31
CA ILE A 17 12.44 -15.28 2.45
C ILE A 17 11.86 -14.42 1.30
N SER A 18 11.39 -13.20 1.59
CA SER A 18 10.85 -12.29 0.58
C SER A 18 11.91 -11.88 -0.45
N ASP A 19 13.13 -11.57 -0.01
CA ASP A 19 14.24 -11.20 -0.91
C ASP A 19 14.61 -12.32 -1.87
N VAL A 20 14.68 -13.57 -1.39
CA VAL A 20 14.91 -14.77 -2.22
C VAL A 20 13.78 -14.93 -3.24
N ALA A 21 12.53 -14.85 -2.80
CA ALA A 21 11.37 -14.98 -3.67
C ALA A 21 11.36 -13.90 -4.76
N MET A 22 11.63 -12.64 -4.40
CA MET A 22 11.67 -11.52 -5.35
C MET A 22 12.77 -11.70 -6.40
N ALA A 23 13.95 -12.21 -6.01
CA ALA A 23 15.02 -12.53 -6.96
C ALA A 23 14.59 -13.62 -7.96
N MET A 24 13.96 -14.70 -7.48
CA MET A 24 13.44 -15.77 -8.32
C MET A 24 12.32 -15.28 -9.24
N PHE A 25 11.37 -14.53 -8.74
CA PHE A 25 10.29 -13.95 -9.56
C PHE A 25 10.81 -13.00 -10.66
N ALA A 26 11.89 -12.28 -10.38
CA ALA A 26 12.52 -11.40 -11.37
C ALA A 26 13.25 -12.19 -12.47
N ALA A 27 13.82 -13.34 -12.15
CA ALA A 27 14.57 -14.18 -13.08
C ALA A 27 13.67 -15.10 -13.94
N GLU A 28 12.67 -15.72 -13.33
CA GLU A 28 11.88 -16.81 -13.93
C GLU A 28 10.42 -16.40 -14.19
N GLY A 29 9.94 -15.33 -13.58
CA GLY A 29 8.53 -14.90 -13.60
C GLY A 29 7.75 -15.41 -12.38
N PHE A 30 6.75 -14.60 -11.97
CA PHE A 30 5.95 -14.92 -10.78
C PHE A 30 5.23 -16.26 -10.91
N ASP A 31 4.57 -16.51 -12.05
CA ASP A 31 3.68 -17.66 -12.20
C ASP A 31 4.45 -18.99 -12.24
N GLU A 32 5.69 -19.00 -12.73
CA GLU A 32 6.54 -20.20 -12.91
C GLU A 32 7.18 -20.68 -11.60
N VAL A 33 7.47 -19.78 -10.66
CA VAL A 33 8.15 -20.11 -9.39
C VAL A 33 7.14 -20.67 -8.38
N THR A 34 7.52 -21.78 -7.71
CA THR A 34 6.70 -22.42 -6.66
C THR A 34 7.17 -22.08 -5.26
N ILE A 35 6.29 -22.19 -4.27
CA ILE A 35 6.63 -22.03 -2.84
C ILE A 35 7.71 -23.05 -2.40
N SER A 36 7.73 -24.25 -2.98
CA SER A 36 8.74 -25.26 -2.65
C SER A 36 10.14 -24.82 -3.10
N GLN A 37 10.27 -24.32 -4.33
CA GLN A 37 11.54 -23.79 -4.84
C GLN A 37 12.04 -22.61 -4.01
N ILE A 38 11.13 -21.70 -3.59
CA ILE A 38 11.49 -20.58 -2.71
C ILE A 38 11.99 -21.09 -1.36
N ALA A 39 11.32 -22.09 -0.78
CA ALA A 39 11.72 -22.68 0.50
C ALA A 39 13.12 -23.33 0.42
N ASP A 40 13.36 -24.10 -0.64
CA ASP A 40 14.66 -24.73 -0.91
C ASP A 40 15.77 -23.67 -1.07
N ALA A 41 15.52 -22.63 -1.87
CA ALA A 41 16.48 -21.56 -2.12
C ALA A 41 16.76 -20.70 -0.86
N ALA A 42 15.75 -20.51 0.00
CA ALA A 42 15.88 -19.78 1.26
C ALA A 42 16.43 -20.64 2.41
N GLY A 43 16.65 -21.93 2.20
CA GLY A 43 17.15 -22.87 3.24
C GLY A 43 16.16 -23.11 4.38
N VAL A 44 14.83 -23.04 4.10
CA VAL A 44 13.78 -23.23 5.10
C VAL A 44 12.77 -24.28 4.64
N SER A 45 11.90 -24.74 5.55
CA SER A 45 10.80 -25.63 5.16
C SER A 45 9.70 -24.88 4.42
N LYS A 46 8.96 -25.58 3.54
CA LYS A 46 7.74 -25.04 2.90
C LYS A 46 6.73 -24.53 3.94
N MET A 47 6.59 -25.25 5.06
CA MET A 47 5.75 -24.84 6.18
C MET A 47 6.20 -23.49 6.77
N THR A 48 7.52 -23.27 6.86
CA THR A 48 8.06 -21.98 7.32
C THR A 48 7.64 -20.85 6.40
N VAL A 49 7.78 -21.03 5.07
CA VAL A 49 7.34 -20.01 4.10
C VAL A 49 5.85 -19.71 4.24
N THR A 50 4.99 -20.75 4.29
CA THR A 50 3.53 -20.56 4.38
C THR A 50 3.07 -19.99 5.72
N ASN A 51 3.83 -20.17 6.80
CA ASN A 51 3.56 -19.52 8.09
C ASN A 51 3.83 -18.00 8.07
N TYR A 52 4.82 -17.55 7.27
CA TYR A 52 5.11 -16.12 7.09
C TYR A 52 4.26 -15.47 6.00
N PHE A 53 3.96 -16.23 4.95
CA PHE A 53 3.26 -15.78 3.75
C PHE A 53 2.19 -16.81 3.37
N PRO A 54 0.94 -16.63 3.86
CA PRO A 54 -0.15 -17.56 3.60
C PRO A 54 -0.44 -17.78 2.11
N ARG A 55 -0.20 -16.76 1.28
CA ARG A 55 -0.34 -16.81 -0.17
C ARG A 55 0.99 -16.50 -0.85
N LYS A 56 1.21 -17.02 -2.05
CA LYS A 56 2.43 -16.76 -2.85
C LYS A 56 2.57 -15.28 -3.20
N GLU A 57 1.47 -14.61 -3.52
CA GLU A 57 1.42 -13.18 -3.81
C GLU A 57 1.80 -12.30 -2.62
N ASP A 58 1.67 -12.77 -1.39
CA ASP A 58 2.09 -12.01 -0.20
C ASP A 58 3.62 -11.85 -0.12
N LEU A 59 4.39 -12.70 -0.82
CA LEU A 59 5.83 -12.53 -1.01
C LEU A 59 6.19 -11.31 -1.86
N VAL A 60 5.31 -10.95 -2.81
CA VAL A 60 5.46 -9.76 -3.65
C VAL A 60 4.95 -8.51 -2.94
N PHE A 61 3.88 -8.66 -2.18
CA PHE A 61 3.25 -7.59 -1.40
C PHE A 61 3.58 -7.71 0.10
N ASP A 62 4.84 -7.85 0.44
CA ASP A 62 5.33 -8.03 1.82
C ASP A 62 4.96 -6.86 2.75
N ARG A 63 4.71 -5.68 2.18
CA ARG A 63 4.25 -4.47 2.88
C ARG A 63 2.73 -4.26 2.82
N ALA A 64 1.96 -5.26 2.38
CA ALA A 64 0.51 -5.13 2.20
C ALA A 64 -0.19 -4.61 3.46
N GLU A 65 0.15 -5.14 4.65
CA GLU A 65 -0.46 -4.72 5.91
C GLU A 65 -0.22 -3.23 6.22
N ALA A 66 0.99 -2.74 5.98
CA ALA A 66 1.30 -1.32 6.16
C ALA A 66 0.57 -0.44 5.14
N ILE A 67 0.40 -0.92 3.89
CA ILE A 67 -0.36 -0.21 2.86
C ILE A 67 -1.84 -0.16 3.24
N ILE A 68 -2.42 -1.27 3.71
CA ILE A 68 -3.82 -1.36 4.13
C ILE A 68 -4.10 -0.36 5.25
N ARG A 69 -3.24 -0.28 6.25
CA ARG A 69 -3.43 0.63 7.39
C ARG A 69 -3.02 2.08 7.13
N SER A 70 -2.34 2.37 6.04
CA SER A 70 -1.72 3.69 5.82
C SER A 70 -2.66 4.87 5.99
N LEU A 71 -3.87 4.80 5.43
CA LEU A 71 -4.86 5.88 5.53
C LEU A 71 -5.55 5.93 6.90
N SER A 72 -5.92 4.79 7.47
CA SER A 72 -6.49 4.72 8.81
C SER A 72 -5.50 5.21 9.87
N ASP A 73 -4.21 4.86 9.75
CA ASP A 73 -3.16 5.36 10.64
C ASP A 73 -2.99 6.88 10.50
N ALA A 74 -2.96 7.41 9.26
CA ALA A 74 -2.82 8.84 9.00
C ALA A 74 -3.98 9.67 9.60
N VAL A 75 -5.22 9.20 9.45
CA VAL A 75 -6.38 9.90 10.02
C VAL A 75 -6.47 9.74 11.53
N SER A 76 -6.12 8.58 12.09
CA SER A 76 -6.11 8.35 13.53
C SER A 76 -5.05 9.18 14.26
N ALA A 77 -3.88 9.35 13.63
CA ALA A 77 -2.75 10.11 14.20
C ALA A 77 -2.84 11.63 13.96
N ARG A 78 -3.87 12.12 13.26
CA ARG A 78 -3.99 13.56 12.96
C ARG A 78 -4.15 14.39 14.25
N PRO A 79 -3.59 15.60 14.31
CA PRO A 79 -3.76 16.50 15.46
C PRO A 79 -5.20 17.02 15.55
N SER A 80 -5.54 17.55 16.74
CA SER A 80 -6.78 18.30 16.96
C SER A 80 -6.88 19.46 15.97
N GLY A 81 -8.08 19.68 15.45
CA GLY A 81 -8.36 20.68 14.42
C GLY A 81 -8.07 20.25 12.97
N GLU A 82 -7.43 19.10 12.74
CA GLU A 82 -7.20 18.60 11.38
C GLU A 82 -8.38 17.74 10.89
N SER A 83 -8.84 17.97 9.64
CA SER A 83 -9.88 17.16 9.01
C SER A 83 -9.33 15.86 8.42
N LEU A 84 -10.21 14.89 8.12
CA LEU A 84 -9.83 13.64 7.43
C LEU A 84 -9.17 13.93 6.07
N LEU A 85 -9.71 14.89 5.31
CA LEU A 85 -9.17 15.31 4.03
C LEU A 85 -7.76 15.89 4.18
N ALA A 86 -7.56 16.79 5.14
CA ALA A 86 -6.26 17.41 5.39
C ALA A 86 -5.19 16.37 5.78
N ALA A 87 -5.53 15.44 6.68
CA ALA A 87 -4.65 14.34 7.09
C ALA A 87 -4.24 13.45 5.90
N THR A 88 -5.21 13.08 5.06
CA THR A 88 -4.95 12.24 3.88
C THR A 88 -4.10 12.97 2.84
N ARG A 89 -4.37 14.25 2.61
CA ARG A 89 -3.58 15.15 1.73
C ARG A 89 -2.13 15.24 2.20
N ARG A 90 -1.93 15.47 3.49
CA ARG A 90 -0.61 15.58 4.12
C ARG A 90 0.17 14.27 4.00
N ASP A 91 -0.42 13.13 4.37
CA ASP A 91 0.20 11.81 4.26
C ASP A 91 0.70 11.55 2.82
N TYR A 92 -0.15 11.80 1.82
CA TYR A 92 0.26 11.61 0.43
C TYR A 92 1.43 12.52 0.03
N ALA A 93 1.37 13.81 0.39
CA ALA A 93 2.40 14.79 0.06
C ALA A 93 3.76 14.43 0.70
N GLU A 94 3.77 14.03 1.96
CA GLU A 94 4.97 13.60 2.67
C GLU A 94 5.57 12.33 2.05
N ARG A 95 4.76 11.33 1.75
CA ARG A 95 5.22 10.05 1.20
C ARG A 95 5.71 10.18 -0.24
N ILE A 96 5.05 10.94 -1.10
CA ILE A 96 5.52 11.17 -2.47
C ILE A 96 6.84 11.97 -2.49
N ALA A 97 6.99 12.95 -1.60
CA ALA A 97 8.22 13.70 -1.42
C ALA A 97 9.38 12.82 -0.91
N ALA A 98 9.09 11.91 0.00
CA ALA A 98 10.05 10.91 0.49
C ALA A 98 10.41 9.82 -0.53
N GLY A 99 9.73 9.78 -1.69
CA GLY A 99 9.96 8.77 -2.72
C GLY A 99 9.44 7.38 -2.36
N ASP A 100 8.42 7.30 -1.49
CA ASP A 100 7.80 6.03 -1.10
C ASP A 100 7.16 5.37 -2.33
N ALA A 101 7.67 4.19 -2.70
CA ALA A 101 7.22 3.44 -3.86
C ALA A 101 5.74 3.01 -3.78
N THR A 102 5.18 2.95 -2.56
CA THR A 102 3.80 2.49 -2.33
C THR A 102 2.75 3.55 -2.65
N VAL A 103 3.15 4.81 -2.88
CA VAL A 103 2.22 5.89 -3.26
C VAL A 103 2.22 6.24 -4.76
N GLY A 104 2.98 5.50 -5.60
CA GLY A 104 2.81 5.63 -7.05
C GLY A 104 4.04 5.57 -7.91
N VAL A 105 5.27 5.39 -7.36
CA VAL A 105 6.48 5.26 -8.19
C VAL A 105 7.20 3.92 -7.91
N PRO A 106 6.57 2.77 -8.26
CA PRO A 106 7.18 1.47 -8.09
C PRO A 106 8.45 1.32 -8.97
N THR A 107 9.20 0.23 -8.78
CA THR A 107 10.27 -0.09 -9.75
C THR A 107 9.66 -0.62 -11.06
N PRO A 108 10.32 -0.43 -12.22
CA PRO A 108 9.83 -0.98 -13.48
C PRO A 108 9.68 -2.51 -13.46
N ALA A 109 10.55 -3.22 -12.74
CA ALA A 109 10.48 -4.67 -12.58
C ALA A 109 9.20 -5.08 -11.82
N PHE A 110 8.92 -4.43 -10.68
CA PHE A 110 7.71 -4.67 -9.91
C PHE A 110 6.44 -4.35 -10.72
N ALA A 111 6.41 -3.19 -11.39
CA ALA A 111 5.24 -2.81 -12.19
C ALA A 111 4.96 -3.81 -13.33
N ARG A 112 5.99 -4.29 -14.03
CA ARG A 112 5.86 -5.34 -15.06
C ARG A 112 5.39 -6.65 -14.48
N MET A 113 5.96 -7.08 -13.35
CA MET A 113 5.60 -8.33 -12.69
C MET A 113 4.11 -8.33 -12.30
N VAL A 114 3.62 -7.27 -11.68
CA VAL A 114 2.21 -7.13 -11.30
C VAL A 114 1.30 -7.12 -12.52
N LEU A 115 1.64 -6.37 -13.57
CA LEU A 115 0.82 -6.26 -14.78
C LEU A 115 0.73 -7.58 -15.56
N ASN A 116 1.79 -8.39 -15.54
CA ASN A 116 1.86 -9.64 -16.32
C ASN A 116 1.20 -10.83 -15.61
N SER A 117 0.80 -10.68 -14.33
CA SER A 117 0.12 -11.74 -13.57
C SER A 117 -1.27 -11.29 -13.14
N HIS A 118 -2.30 -12.03 -13.55
CA HIS A 118 -3.68 -11.80 -13.11
C HIS A 118 -3.84 -11.96 -11.60
N VAL A 119 -3.08 -12.89 -10.99
CA VAL A 119 -3.08 -13.12 -9.54
C VAL A 119 -2.56 -11.89 -8.82
N LEU A 120 -1.42 -11.34 -9.25
CA LEU A 120 -0.84 -10.14 -8.65
C LEU A 120 -1.69 -8.89 -8.88
N THR A 121 -2.27 -8.75 -10.07
CA THR A 121 -3.21 -7.66 -10.35
C THR A 121 -4.44 -7.74 -9.43
N GLY A 122 -5.03 -8.94 -9.27
CA GLY A 122 -6.14 -9.17 -8.35
C GLY A 122 -5.76 -8.84 -6.90
N ARG A 123 -4.57 -9.28 -6.44
CA ARG A 123 -4.10 -8.98 -5.08
C ARG A 123 -3.87 -7.48 -4.86
N SER A 124 -3.35 -6.77 -5.84
CA SER A 124 -3.18 -5.30 -5.78
C SER A 124 -4.52 -4.57 -5.61
N LEU A 125 -5.56 -5.03 -6.30
CA LEU A 125 -6.92 -4.48 -6.15
C LEU A 125 -7.52 -4.83 -4.79
N GLU A 126 -7.35 -6.06 -4.30
CA GLU A 126 -7.77 -6.48 -2.97
C GLU A 126 -7.12 -5.63 -1.87
N ILE A 127 -5.82 -5.34 -1.98
CA ILE A 127 -5.10 -4.46 -1.03
C ILE A 127 -5.68 -3.05 -1.05
N ALA A 128 -6.03 -2.52 -2.22
CA ALA A 128 -6.64 -1.20 -2.34
C ALA A 128 -8.05 -1.16 -1.70
N ASP A 129 -8.85 -2.21 -1.88
CA ASP A 129 -10.17 -2.35 -1.26
C ASP A 129 -10.07 -2.48 0.26
N LEU A 130 -9.18 -3.34 0.77
CA LEU A 130 -8.93 -3.48 2.20
C LEU A 130 -8.45 -2.17 2.85
N ARG A 131 -7.66 -1.35 2.14
CA ARG A 131 -7.25 -0.03 2.63
C ARG A 131 -8.42 0.93 2.74
N GLU A 132 -9.34 0.91 1.77
CA GLU A 132 -10.57 1.69 1.81
C GLU A 132 -11.46 1.25 2.99
N GLN A 133 -11.63 -0.06 3.18
CA GLN A 133 -12.38 -0.61 4.30
C GLN A 133 -11.78 -0.21 5.65
N ALA A 134 -10.46 -0.36 5.82
CA ALA A 134 -9.77 0.03 7.05
C ALA A 134 -9.93 1.52 7.37
N LEU A 135 -9.95 2.39 6.36
CA LEU A 135 -10.24 3.82 6.54
C LEU A 135 -11.70 4.03 6.98
N GLY A 136 -12.66 3.36 6.34
CA GLY A 136 -14.08 3.43 6.72
C GLY A 136 -14.32 2.98 8.16
N ASP A 137 -13.69 1.87 8.56
CA ASP A 137 -13.79 1.35 9.93
C ASP A 137 -13.20 2.32 10.96
N ALA A 138 -12.07 2.97 10.62
CA ALA A 138 -11.46 3.98 11.50
C ALA A 138 -12.36 5.21 11.68
N ILE A 139 -12.99 5.69 10.61
CA ILE A 139 -13.94 6.80 10.66
C ILE A 139 -15.17 6.41 11.49
N ALA A 140 -15.73 5.22 11.29
CA ALA A 140 -16.87 4.72 12.06
C ALA A 140 -16.55 4.59 13.55
N ALA A 141 -15.38 4.07 13.88
CA ALA A 141 -14.93 3.93 15.27
C ALA A 141 -14.77 5.29 15.98
N GLU A 142 -14.33 6.30 15.27
CA GLU A 142 -14.16 7.66 15.84
C GLU A 142 -15.50 8.36 16.05
N THR A 143 -16.44 8.22 15.10
CA THR A 143 -17.76 8.89 15.19
C THR A 143 -18.77 8.13 16.05
N GLY A 144 -18.53 6.86 16.31
CA GLY A 144 -19.46 5.98 17.02
C GLY A 144 -20.75 5.67 16.24
N VAL A 145 -20.79 5.96 14.95
CA VAL A 145 -21.95 5.76 14.06
C VAL A 145 -21.55 4.88 12.89
N ASP A 146 -22.35 3.89 12.56
CA ASP A 146 -22.20 3.09 11.32
C ASP A 146 -23.18 3.64 10.27
N ASP A 147 -22.71 4.62 9.48
CA ASP A 147 -23.47 5.26 8.42
C ASP A 147 -22.80 5.00 7.06
N PRO A 148 -23.53 4.65 5.99
CA PRO A 148 -23.00 4.55 4.63
C PRO A 148 -22.20 5.79 4.17
N GLN A 149 -22.50 6.97 4.70
CA GLN A 149 -21.78 8.20 4.39
C GLN A 149 -20.28 8.12 4.74
N GLN A 150 -19.93 7.45 5.84
CA GLN A 150 -18.53 7.27 6.24
C GLN A 150 -17.76 6.41 5.24
N ARG A 151 -18.38 5.35 4.73
CA ARG A 151 -17.81 4.49 3.68
C ARG A 151 -17.66 5.24 2.36
N ILE A 152 -18.64 6.11 2.01
CA ILE A 152 -18.55 6.98 0.84
C ILE A 152 -17.37 7.95 0.96
N VAL A 153 -17.19 8.57 2.12
CA VAL A 153 -16.03 9.45 2.38
C VAL A 153 -14.72 8.67 2.29
N ALA A 154 -14.65 7.48 2.90
CA ALA A 154 -13.47 6.62 2.81
C ALA A 154 -13.14 6.26 1.35
N ALA A 155 -14.15 5.89 0.55
CA ALA A 155 -13.99 5.58 -0.87
C ALA A 155 -13.47 6.79 -1.68
N GLN A 156 -14.00 7.99 -1.44
CA GLN A 156 -13.56 9.22 -2.09
C GLN A 156 -12.08 9.52 -1.79
N LEU A 157 -11.65 9.42 -0.53
CA LEU A 157 -10.27 9.66 -0.12
C LEU A 157 -9.33 8.57 -0.64
N ALA A 158 -9.69 7.29 -0.48
CA ALA A 158 -8.89 6.16 -0.93
C ALA A 158 -8.75 6.09 -2.46
N SER A 159 -9.78 6.54 -3.21
CA SER A 159 -9.74 6.55 -4.68
C SER A 159 -8.61 7.40 -5.24
N VAL A 160 -8.27 8.52 -4.60
CA VAL A 160 -7.13 9.37 -5.00
C VAL A 160 -5.83 8.56 -5.00
N HIS A 161 -5.55 7.85 -3.91
CA HIS A 161 -4.35 7.01 -3.80
C HIS A 161 -4.33 5.88 -4.83
N ARG A 162 -5.45 5.19 -5.02
CA ARG A 162 -5.56 4.08 -5.98
C ARG A 162 -5.30 4.54 -7.42
N VAL A 163 -5.92 5.64 -7.82
CA VAL A 163 -5.78 6.18 -9.18
C VAL A 163 -4.37 6.70 -9.43
N LEU A 164 -3.78 7.40 -8.45
CA LEU A 164 -2.43 7.93 -8.58
C LEU A 164 -1.36 6.82 -8.60
N PHE A 165 -1.56 5.73 -7.83
CA PHE A 165 -0.68 4.57 -7.91
C PHE A 165 -0.72 3.93 -9.30
N ALA A 166 -1.91 3.70 -9.85
CA ALA A 166 -2.07 3.15 -11.20
C ALA A 166 -1.44 4.05 -12.28
N GLU A 167 -1.64 5.36 -12.18
CA GLU A 167 -1.04 6.34 -13.11
C GLU A 167 0.49 6.36 -13.01
N GLY A 168 1.03 6.30 -11.80
CA GLY A 168 2.47 6.22 -11.58
C GLY A 168 3.09 4.95 -12.18
N ALA A 169 2.47 3.79 -11.95
CA ALA A 169 2.90 2.52 -12.54
C ALA A 169 2.87 2.57 -14.07
N ARG A 170 1.82 3.15 -14.66
CA ARG A 170 1.71 3.35 -16.12
C ARG A 170 2.86 4.20 -16.66
N ARG A 171 3.22 5.31 -15.99
CA ARG A 171 4.32 6.19 -16.37
C ARG A 171 5.68 5.53 -16.22
N VAL A 172 5.87 4.76 -15.15
CA VAL A 172 7.08 3.95 -14.94
C VAL A 172 7.28 2.96 -16.10
N LEU A 173 6.22 2.28 -16.51
CA LEU A 173 6.25 1.34 -17.63
C LEU A 173 6.50 2.03 -18.99
N ALA A 174 6.06 3.30 -19.13
CA ALA A 174 6.38 4.13 -20.27
C ALA A 174 7.80 4.71 -20.24
N GLY A 175 8.65 4.34 -19.27
CA GLY A 175 10.04 4.77 -19.16
C GLY A 175 10.24 6.24 -18.76
N ARG A 176 9.23 6.87 -18.16
CA ARG A 176 9.38 8.27 -17.73
C ARG A 176 10.34 8.39 -16.55
N PRO A 177 11.11 9.49 -16.46
CA PRO A 177 11.98 9.75 -15.33
C PRO A 177 11.21 9.76 -14.00
N ARG A 178 11.78 9.13 -12.97
CA ARG A 178 11.12 9.03 -11.64
C ARG A 178 10.77 10.40 -11.05
N GLU A 179 11.63 11.39 -11.24
CA GLU A 179 11.40 12.75 -10.75
C GLU A 179 10.22 13.42 -11.45
N GLU A 180 10.12 13.30 -12.79
CA GLU A 180 8.96 13.77 -13.56
C GLU A 180 7.67 13.11 -13.07
N ILE A 181 7.70 11.80 -12.81
CA ILE A 181 6.54 11.07 -12.31
C ILE A 181 6.11 11.62 -10.96
N ARG A 182 7.05 11.81 -10.01
CA ARG A 182 6.73 12.36 -8.69
C ARG A 182 6.08 13.73 -8.78
N GLN A 183 6.62 14.63 -9.59
CA GLN A 183 6.07 15.97 -9.79
C GLN A 183 4.65 15.94 -10.35
N VAL A 184 4.42 15.11 -11.37
CA VAL A 184 3.09 14.95 -11.97
C VAL A 184 2.09 14.37 -10.97
N LEU A 185 2.49 13.36 -10.19
CA LEU A 185 1.60 12.76 -9.20
C LEU A 185 1.30 13.71 -8.03
N ALA A 186 2.29 14.46 -7.54
CA ALA A 186 2.10 15.46 -6.50
C ALA A 186 1.13 16.55 -6.94
N GLU A 187 1.27 17.07 -8.17
CA GLU A 187 0.36 18.08 -8.72
C GLU A 187 -1.05 17.50 -8.97
N ALA A 188 -1.16 16.25 -9.43
CA ALA A 188 -2.43 15.58 -9.62
C ALA A 188 -3.14 15.34 -8.28
N ALA A 189 -2.40 14.96 -7.24
CA ALA A 189 -2.91 14.79 -5.88
C ALA A 189 -3.45 16.12 -5.34
N ARG A 190 -2.67 17.19 -5.43
CA ARG A 190 -3.08 18.52 -5.00
C ARG A 190 -4.44 18.90 -5.64
N ARG A 191 -4.55 18.79 -6.96
CA ARG A 191 -5.81 19.09 -7.68
C ARG A 191 -6.97 18.17 -7.28
N ALA A 192 -6.70 16.90 -7.01
CA ALA A 192 -7.74 15.96 -6.58
C ALA A 192 -8.29 16.34 -5.21
N PHE A 193 -7.41 16.61 -4.24
CA PHE A 193 -7.81 17.02 -2.90
C PHE A 193 -8.48 18.41 -2.89
N ASP A 194 -8.00 19.37 -3.70
CA ASP A 194 -8.64 20.69 -3.85
C ASP A 194 -10.09 20.57 -4.37
N ARG A 195 -10.38 19.58 -5.22
CA ARG A 195 -11.76 19.32 -5.69
C ARG A 195 -12.65 18.70 -4.59
N LEU A 196 -12.07 17.98 -3.65
CA LEU A 196 -12.81 17.43 -2.51
C LEU A 196 -13.00 18.43 -1.37
N GLU A 197 -12.21 19.51 -1.34
CA GLU A 197 -12.22 20.51 -0.28
C GLU A 197 -13.63 21.10 0.01
N PRO A 198 -14.46 21.50 -0.99
CA PRO A 198 -15.77 22.08 -0.71
C PRO A 198 -16.73 21.12 0.02
N SER A 199 -16.57 19.81 -0.15
CA SER A 199 -17.45 18.80 0.45
C SER A 199 -16.87 18.14 1.68
N LEU A 200 -15.54 17.98 1.76
CA LEU A 200 -14.88 17.21 2.81
C LEU A 200 -13.91 18.02 3.68
N GLY A 201 -13.62 19.28 3.34
CA GLY A 201 -12.66 20.11 4.07
C GLY A 201 -12.98 20.28 5.56
N GLY A 202 -14.27 20.35 5.89
CA GLY A 202 -14.75 20.42 7.28
C GLY A 202 -15.29 19.11 7.84
N TYR A 203 -15.23 18.00 7.09
CA TYR A 203 -15.76 16.72 7.55
C TYR A 203 -14.75 15.97 8.44
N GLY A 204 -15.24 15.46 9.58
CA GLY A 204 -14.43 14.70 10.52
C GLY A 204 -13.22 15.49 11.02
N VAL A 205 -13.41 16.73 11.41
CA VAL A 205 -12.38 17.50 12.13
C VAL A 205 -12.21 16.88 13.51
N LYS A 206 -10.96 16.59 13.90
CA LYS A 206 -10.65 15.97 15.18
C LYS A 206 -10.81 16.99 16.31
N ASP A 207 -11.49 16.59 17.38
CA ASP A 207 -11.64 17.39 18.59
C ASP A 207 -10.32 17.64 19.33
#